data_ccdd0312e365193f93fb914b78ecd20c
#
_entry.id   ccdd0312e365193f93fb914b78ecd20c
#
_cell.length_a   1.000
_cell.length_b   1.000
_cell.length_c   1.000
_cell.angle_alpha   90.00
_cell.angle_beta   90.00
_cell.angle_gamma   90.00
#
_symmetry.space_group_name_H-M   'P 1'
#
loop_
_entity.id
_entity.type
_entity.pdbx_description
1 polymer ?
#
loop_
_entity_poly.entity_id
_entity_poly.type
_entity_poly.pdbx_seq_one_letter_code
_entity_poly.pdbx_strand_id
1 'polypeptide(L)'
;MSPSADTPAPALRGRLPALLLAGSSFRIRLLSRIAGLGFVAVVLAIWFLPWQQFVRGSGKVIAFDPLERRVNVEAPVAGLVRKMYVVEGQRVKAGEVLAELQDNDPNLLNNLKAQRSSLSDRQAATRRRIEDLDLQVRQLELARGQSVDAARQRVVADKIAAETAALNFTRTKELKDGGLVSVRDYELAIQSRDSTAAALVAAEATLGRTESEFSATIAGVRAQRGSAQSDLASVERDLGVIDVQISQNERQLVRAPRDGIVLSVQATDGSYLRPGSPICVVIPETDSRYVEIWLEGNDTPLLQPRLTKPDGTVIPGSPVRLQFEGWPAIQFVGWPSLAIGTFGGEVVFVDAAGDPSGKFRVVVAPAKDTVVIDGQPTQVGWPGNRWLRQGVRANGWVLLQQVPLWKEIWRQLNGFPPVVAMDELGKEVRK
;
A
#
# COMPACT_ATOMS: atom_id res chain seq x y z
N MET A 1 -7.44 -30.27 128.73
CA MET A 1 -7.64 -31.35 127.80
C MET A 1 -8.64 -30.91 126.75
N SER A 2 -8.19 -30.88 125.62
CA SER A 2 -8.76 -30.88 124.22
C SER A 2 -10.27 -31.07 124.11
N PRO A 3 -10.79 -30.84 122.93
CA PRO A 3 -10.24 -30.37 121.68
C PRO A 3 -11.07 -29.25 121.00
N SER A 4 -10.45 -28.60 120.14
CA SER A 4 -10.95 -27.61 119.17
C SER A 4 -11.78 -28.28 118.06
N ALA A 5 -12.89 -27.68 117.75
CA ALA A 5 -13.63 -27.95 116.56
C ALA A 5 -13.38 -26.92 115.45
N ASP A 6 -12.88 -27.48 114.41
CA ASP A 6 -12.64 -26.80 113.12
C ASP A 6 -13.93 -26.41 112.46
N THR A 7 -14.16 -25.14 112.21
CA THR A 7 -15.28 -24.66 111.41
C THR A 7 -14.76 -24.27 110.03
N PRO A 8 -15.25 -24.81 108.98
CA PRO A 8 -14.80 -24.41 107.62
C PRO A 8 -15.32 -23.03 107.19
N ALA A 9 -14.43 -22.21 106.76
CA ALA A 9 -14.74 -20.86 106.25
C ALA A 9 -15.71 -20.87 105.03
N PRO A 10 -16.70 -20.00 104.94
CA PRO A 10 -17.62 -19.95 103.82
C PRO A 10 -16.85 -19.37 102.59
N ALA A 11 -16.88 -20.17 101.54
CA ALA A 11 -16.39 -19.75 100.20
C ALA A 11 -17.11 -18.51 99.75
N LEU A 12 -16.42 -17.35 99.72
CA LEU A 12 -16.83 -16.14 99.11
C LEU A 12 -16.92 -16.26 97.57
N ARG A 13 -18.10 -16.75 97.15
CA ARG A 13 -18.48 -16.54 95.76
C ARG A 13 -18.89 -15.07 95.52
N GLY A 14 -17.94 -14.15 95.59
CA GLY A 14 -18.16 -12.75 95.19
C GLY A 14 -18.44 -12.71 93.72
N ARG A 15 -19.69 -12.64 93.38
CA ARG A 15 -20.07 -12.16 92.05
C ARG A 15 -19.73 -10.64 92.01
N LEU A 16 -18.60 -10.33 91.40
CA LEU A 16 -18.20 -8.94 91.19
C LEU A 16 -19.33 -8.19 90.48
N PRO A 17 -19.90 -7.11 91.05
CA PRO A 17 -21.02 -6.32 90.47
C PRO A 17 -20.70 -5.85 89.03
N ALA A 18 -19.46 -5.57 88.78
CA ALA A 18 -18.98 -5.17 87.43
C ALA A 18 -19.21 -6.23 86.34
N LEU A 19 -19.21 -7.55 86.69
CA LEU A 19 -19.51 -8.60 85.75
C LEU A 19 -21.02 -8.76 85.46
N LEU A 20 -21.88 -8.28 86.35
CA LEU A 20 -23.33 -8.22 86.11
C LEU A 20 -23.72 -7.05 85.20
N LEU A 21 -22.99 -5.96 85.23
CA LEU A 21 -23.12 -4.82 84.31
C LEU A 21 -22.56 -5.11 82.93
N ALA A 22 -21.62 -6.05 82.80
CA ALA A 22 -21.07 -6.49 81.53
C ALA A 22 -21.98 -7.50 80.78
N GLY A 23 -23.10 -7.93 81.41
CA GLY A 23 -24.08 -8.81 80.77
C GLY A 23 -24.79 -8.08 79.63
N SER A 24 -24.38 -8.32 78.37
CA SER A 24 -25.06 -7.77 77.22
C SER A 24 -26.52 -8.20 77.17
N SER A 25 -27.45 -7.26 76.97
CA SER A 25 -28.88 -7.53 76.83
C SER A 25 -29.15 -8.56 75.71
N PHE A 26 -30.24 -9.28 75.81
CA PHE A 26 -30.65 -10.26 74.78
C PHE A 26 -30.62 -9.63 73.38
N ARG A 27 -31.04 -8.38 73.24
CA ARG A 27 -31.05 -7.62 72.00
C ARG A 27 -29.62 -7.43 71.42
N ILE A 28 -28.63 -7.12 72.25
CA ILE A 28 -27.23 -6.95 71.85
C ILE A 28 -26.64 -8.29 71.43
N ARG A 29 -26.94 -9.39 72.13
CA ARG A 29 -26.51 -10.73 71.77
C ARG A 29 -27.14 -11.22 70.48
N LEU A 30 -28.42 -10.88 70.24
CA LEU A 30 -29.08 -11.20 68.98
C LEU A 30 -28.45 -10.40 67.83
N LEU A 31 -28.26 -9.07 68.06
CA LEU A 31 -27.62 -8.22 67.06
C LEU A 31 -26.20 -8.67 66.72
N SER A 32 -25.39 -9.08 67.74
CA SER A 32 -24.03 -9.58 67.49
C SER A 32 -24.00 -10.94 66.74
N ARG A 33 -25.01 -11.81 66.99
CA ARG A 33 -25.16 -13.07 66.21
C ARG A 33 -25.54 -12.79 64.76
N ILE A 34 -26.48 -11.88 64.53
CA ILE A 34 -26.87 -11.45 63.18
C ILE A 34 -25.68 -10.80 62.46
N ALA A 35 -24.95 -9.91 63.13
CA ALA A 35 -23.75 -9.29 62.59
C ALA A 35 -22.64 -10.35 62.30
N GLY A 36 -22.45 -11.31 63.20
CA GLY A 36 -21.50 -12.42 62.99
C GLY A 36 -21.90 -13.35 61.83
N LEU A 37 -23.18 -13.70 61.73
CA LEU A 37 -23.69 -14.46 60.59
C LEU A 37 -23.58 -13.65 59.28
N GLY A 38 -23.90 -12.37 59.35
CA GLY A 38 -23.71 -11.47 58.20
C GLY A 38 -22.25 -11.39 57.76
N PHE A 39 -21.31 -11.27 58.70
CA PHE A 39 -19.88 -11.27 58.40
C PHE A 39 -19.42 -12.60 57.76
N VAL A 40 -19.84 -13.75 58.32
CA VAL A 40 -19.55 -15.05 57.73
C VAL A 40 -20.14 -15.17 56.32
N ALA A 41 -21.37 -14.70 56.12
CA ALA A 41 -22.02 -14.69 54.81
C ALA A 41 -21.25 -13.83 53.81
N VAL A 42 -20.75 -12.66 54.20
CA VAL A 42 -19.93 -11.76 53.37
C VAL A 42 -18.61 -12.43 53.05
N VAL A 43 -17.92 -13.08 53.99
CA VAL A 43 -16.67 -13.79 53.75
C VAL A 43 -16.88 -14.96 52.76
N LEU A 44 -17.95 -15.73 52.95
CA LEU A 44 -18.31 -16.79 51.99
C LEU A 44 -18.67 -16.22 50.63
N ALA A 45 -19.41 -15.11 50.58
CA ALA A 45 -19.69 -14.47 49.30
C ALA A 45 -18.42 -14.00 48.56
N ILE A 46 -17.48 -13.36 49.29
CA ILE A 46 -16.17 -13.00 48.70
C ILE A 46 -15.43 -14.20 48.19
N TRP A 47 -15.53 -15.34 48.85
CA TRP A 47 -14.82 -16.57 48.46
C TRP A 47 -15.42 -17.28 47.26
N PHE A 48 -16.72 -17.33 47.13
CA PHE A 48 -17.42 -18.11 46.12
C PHE A 48 -18.03 -17.26 44.96
N LEU A 49 -18.20 -15.95 45.16
CA LEU A 49 -18.85 -15.12 44.13
C LEU A 49 -17.94 -14.96 42.90
N PRO A 50 -18.41 -15.36 41.72
CA PRO A 50 -17.64 -15.17 40.48
C PRO A 50 -17.57 -13.70 40.12
N TRP A 51 -16.36 -13.23 39.87
CA TRP A 51 -16.08 -11.87 39.40
C TRP A 51 -15.55 -11.90 37.98
N GLN A 52 -16.19 -11.19 37.08
CA GLN A 52 -15.73 -11.05 35.71
C GLN A 52 -14.61 -10.02 35.65
N GLN A 53 -13.39 -10.48 35.32
CA GLN A 53 -12.30 -9.56 35.00
C GLN A 53 -12.55 -8.90 33.67
N PHE A 54 -12.18 -7.63 33.52
CA PHE A 54 -12.32 -6.87 32.29
C PHE A 54 -11.24 -5.79 32.19
N VAL A 55 -10.91 -5.42 30.96
CA VAL A 55 -10.06 -4.29 30.62
C VAL A 55 -10.93 -3.18 30.01
N ARG A 56 -10.75 -1.95 30.46
CA ARG A 56 -11.49 -0.81 29.96
C ARG A 56 -10.73 -0.08 28.86
N GLY A 57 -11.42 0.28 27.80
CA GLY A 57 -10.89 1.15 26.75
C GLY A 57 -11.93 2.15 26.30
N SER A 58 -11.46 3.25 25.77
CA SER A 58 -12.29 4.25 25.13
C SER A 58 -11.88 4.42 23.68
N GLY A 59 -12.83 4.75 22.83
CA GLY A 59 -12.56 4.87 21.41
C GLY A 59 -13.73 5.44 20.64
N LYS A 60 -13.86 5.03 19.39
CA LYS A 60 -14.90 5.54 18.50
C LYS A 60 -15.29 4.52 17.43
N VAL A 61 -16.44 4.73 16.84
CA VAL A 61 -16.93 3.96 15.69
C VAL A 61 -16.11 4.33 14.45
N ILE A 62 -15.61 3.31 13.74
CA ILE A 62 -14.84 3.46 12.51
C ILE A 62 -15.41 2.55 11.41
N ALA A 63 -15.06 2.82 10.16
CA ALA A 63 -15.11 1.82 9.08
C ALA A 63 -13.84 0.96 9.17
N PHE A 64 -14.01 -0.35 9.10
CA PHE A 64 -12.86 -1.29 9.15
C PHE A 64 -12.04 -1.21 7.86
N ASP A 65 -12.73 -1.26 6.71
CA ASP A 65 -12.06 -1.16 5.42
C ASP A 65 -11.44 0.25 5.25
N PRO A 66 -10.14 0.36 5.00
CA PRO A 66 -9.51 1.63 4.68
C PRO A 66 -10.18 2.36 3.51
N LEU A 67 -10.78 1.60 2.57
CA LEU A 67 -11.50 2.16 1.44
C LEU A 67 -12.83 2.85 1.84
N GLU A 68 -13.40 2.50 2.97
CA GLU A 68 -14.64 3.07 3.51
C GLU A 68 -14.40 4.23 4.49
N ARG A 69 -13.14 4.64 4.66
CA ARG A 69 -12.79 5.80 5.48
C ARG A 69 -13.02 7.10 4.71
N ARG A 70 -13.05 8.20 5.46
CA ARG A 70 -13.11 9.54 4.87
C ARG A 70 -11.97 9.76 3.88
N VAL A 71 -12.29 10.33 2.72
CA VAL A 71 -11.35 10.64 1.64
C VAL A 71 -11.30 12.15 1.45
N ASN A 72 -10.11 12.71 1.52
CA ASN A 72 -9.90 14.09 1.11
C ASN A 72 -9.83 14.14 -0.41
N VAL A 73 -10.67 14.94 -1.02
CA VAL A 73 -10.62 15.24 -2.45
C VAL A 73 -9.76 16.47 -2.63
N GLU A 74 -8.66 16.32 -3.34
CA GLU A 74 -7.66 17.36 -3.54
C GLU A 74 -7.65 17.84 -4.98
N ALA A 75 -7.16 19.08 -5.19
CA ALA A 75 -7.01 19.65 -6.51
C ALA A 75 -5.92 18.87 -7.29
N PRO A 76 -6.23 18.29 -8.45
CA PRO A 76 -5.26 17.56 -9.27
C PRO A 76 -4.31 18.49 -10.03
N VAL A 77 -4.73 19.72 -10.27
CA VAL A 77 -3.99 20.77 -11.01
C VAL A 77 -4.13 22.11 -10.30
N ALA A 78 -3.20 23.03 -10.60
CA ALA A 78 -3.34 24.41 -10.17
C ALA A 78 -4.43 25.11 -10.99
N GLY A 79 -5.22 25.95 -10.33
CA GLY A 79 -6.24 26.73 -11.03
C GLY A 79 -7.18 27.46 -10.07
N LEU A 80 -8.01 28.29 -10.66
CA LEU A 80 -9.10 28.99 -9.98
C LEU A 80 -10.32 28.09 -9.93
N VAL A 81 -10.99 27.96 -8.80
CA VAL A 81 -12.29 27.29 -8.70
C VAL A 81 -13.31 28.15 -9.46
N ARG A 82 -13.71 27.69 -10.62
CA ARG A 82 -14.73 28.35 -11.44
C ARG A 82 -16.12 28.17 -10.82
N LYS A 83 -16.41 26.93 -10.40
CA LYS A 83 -17.68 26.57 -9.82
C LYS A 83 -17.58 25.33 -8.95
N MET A 84 -18.18 25.41 -7.77
CA MET A 84 -18.49 24.26 -6.94
C MET A 84 -19.89 23.75 -7.29
N TYR A 85 -20.01 22.44 -7.47
CA TYR A 85 -21.28 21.78 -7.83
C TYR A 85 -21.91 21.08 -6.64
N VAL A 86 -21.21 21.01 -5.51
CA VAL A 86 -21.66 20.27 -4.31
C VAL A 86 -21.67 21.16 -3.09
N VAL A 87 -22.57 20.81 -2.15
CA VAL A 87 -22.70 21.44 -0.84
C VAL A 87 -22.48 20.43 0.27
N GLU A 88 -22.19 20.90 1.47
CA GLU A 88 -22.04 20.03 2.63
C GLU A 88 -23.33 19.26 2.92
N GLY A 89 -23.20 17.98 3.25
CA GLY A 89 -24.33 17.06 3.48
C GLY A 89 -24.93 16.43 2.21
N GLN A 90 -24.49 16.84 1.03
CA GLN A 90 -24.98 16.28 -0.23
C GLN A 90 -24.42 14.86 -0.46
N ARG A 91 -25.26 13.95 -0.97
CA ARG A 91 -24.85 12.65 -1.47
C ARG A 91 -24.29 12.79 -2.87
N VAL A 92 -23.16 12.14 -3.11
CA VAL A 92 -22.46 12.12 -4.40
C VAL A 92 -22.16 10.70 -4.83
N LYS A 93 -22.16 10.46 -6.14
CA LYS A 93 -21.79 9.17 -6.74
C LYS A 93 -20.35 9.22 -7.26
N ALA A 94 -19.71 8.06 -7.34
CA ALA A 94 -18.40 7.92 -7.97
C ALA A 94 -18.41 8.50 -9.39
N GLY A 95 -17.42 9.34 -9.71
CA GLY A 95 -17.32 10.05 -10.99
C GLY A 95 -18.17 11.31 -11.13
N GLU A 96 -19.04 11.63 -10.17
CA GLU A 96 -19.81 12.88 -10.17
C GLU A 96 -18.90 14.09 -10.03
N VAL A 97 -19.20 15.16 -10.78
CA VAL A 97 -18.38 16.38 -10.77
C VAL A 97 -18.62 17.15 -9.47
N LEU A 98 -17.56 17.39 -8.73
CA LEU A 98 -17.58 18.13 -7.46
C LEU A 98 -17.23 19.60 -7.66
N ALA A 99 -16.20 19.86 -8.46
CA ALA A 99 -15.71 21.21 -8.75
C ALA A 99 -15.16 21.29 -10.16
N GLU A 100 -15.25 22.47 -10.73
CA GLU A 100 -14.60 22.85 -11.99
C GLU A 100 -13.48 23.83 -11.69
N LEU A 101 -12.26 23.43 -12.06
CA LEU A 101 -11.09 24.29 -11.99
C LEU A 101 -10.89 24.95 -13.35
N GLN A 102 -10.49 26.18 -13.36
CA GLN A 102 -10.13 26.92 -14.58
C GLN A 102 -8.68 27.36 -14.48
N ASP A 103 -7.91 27.10 -15.54
CA ASP A 103 -6.57 27.66 -15.66
C ASP A 103 -6.64 29.18 -15.85
N ASN A 104 -5.53 29.84 -15.53
CA ASN A 104 -5.39 31.28 -15.70
C ASN A 104 -5.45 31.73 -17.19
N ASP A 105 -5.11 30.83 -18.13
CA ASP A 105 -5.22 31.04 -19.58
C ASP A 105 -6.32 30.16 -20.19
N PRO A 106 -7.48 30.73 -20.56
CA PRO A 106 -8.57 29.97 -21.17
C PRO A 106 -8.21 29.35 -22.52
N ASN A 107 -7.16 29.84 -23.19
CA ASN A 107 -6.72 29.36 -24.50
C ASN A 107 -5.57 28.34 -24.41
N LEU A 108 -5.02 28.07 -23.21
CA LEU A 108 -3.86 27.19 -23.02
C LEU A 108 -4.07 25.83 -23.65
N LEU A 109 -5.21 25.18 -23.40
CA LEU A 109 -5.52 23.85 -23.95
C LEU A 109 -5.55 23.86 -25.50
N ASN A 110 -6.14 24.89 -26.12
CA ASN A 110 -6.17 25.04 -27.58
C ASN A 110 -4.76 25.24 -28.13
N ASN A 111 -3.95 26.06 -27.47
CA ASN A 111 -2.57 26.31 -27.86
C ASN A 111 -1.71 25.05 -27.76
N LEU A 112 -1.86 24.25 -26.67
CA LEU A 112 -1.19 22.96 -26.50
C LEU A 112 -1.61 21.95 -27.58
N LYS A 113 -2.91 21.87 -27.92
CA LYS A 113 -3.40 20.99 -28.99
C LYS A 113 -2.86 21.41 -30.38
N ALA A 114 -2.77 22.70 -30.67
CA ALA A 114 -2.16 23.21 -31.90
C ALA A 114 -0.66 22.88 -31.97
N GLN A 115 0.07 23.06 -30.87
CA GLN A 115 1.48 22.70 -30.78
C GLN A 115 1.71 21.20 -30.95
N ARG A 116 0.86 20.36 -30.33
CA ARG A 116 0.87 18.90 -30.52
C ARG A 116 0.69 18.49 -31.99
N SER A 117 -0.28 19.12 -32.69
CA SER A 117 -0.51 18.88 -34.11
C SER A 117 0.74 19.21 -34.93
N SER A 118 1.35 20.39 -34.71
CA SER A 118 2.58 20.82 -35.38
C SER A 118 3.75 19.84 -35.17
N LEU A 119 3.93 19.34 -33.95
CA LEU A 119 4.94 18.34 -33.63
C LEU A 119 4.64 16.97 -34.29
N SER A 120 3.37 16.59 -34.37
CA SER A 120 2.94 15.38 -35.08
C SER A 120 3.25 15.45 -36.58
N ASP A 121 3.00 16.59 -37.20
CA ASP A 121 3.32 16.84 -38.62
C ASP A 121 4.84 16.78 -38.86
N ARG A 122 5.62 17.36 -37.95
CA ARG A 122 7.09 17.29 -37.98
C ARG A 122 7.58 15.83 -37.80
N GLN A 123 6.96 15.07 -36.92
CA GLN A 123 7.27 13.64 -36.74
C GLN A 123 7.04 12.87 -38.02
N ALA A 124 5.88 13.08 -38.68
CA ALA A 124 5.56 12.42 -39.93
C ALA A 124 6.56 12.79 -41.07
N ALA A 125 6.94 14.06 -41.17
CA ALA A 125 7.93 14.54 -42.16
C ALA A 125 9.31 13.92 -41.89
N THR A 126 9.74 13.84 -40.65
CA THR A 126 11.04 13.25 -40.28
C THR A 126 11.06 11.72 -40.56
N ARG A 127 9.97 11.00 -40.30
CA ARG A 127 9.83 9.58 -40.64
C ARG A 127 9.96 9.34 -42.15
N ARG A 128 9.28 10.16 -42.99
CA ARG A 128 9.40 10.08 -44.43
C ARG A 128 10.85 10.32 -44.88
N ARG A 129 11.51 11.31 -44.30
CA ARG A 129 12.93 11.57 -44.61
C ARG A 129 13.82 10.37 -44.30
N ILE A 130 13.58 9.68 -43.21
CA ILE A 130 14.34 8.45 -42.87
C ILE A 130 14.07 7.34 -43.92
N GLU A 131 12.82 7.16 -44.33
CA GLU A 131 12.42 6.22 -45.36
C GLU A 131 13.11 6.49 -46.72
N ASP A 132 13.15 7.79 -47.12
CA ASP A 132 13.82 8.22 -48.33
C ASP A 132 15.33 7.96 -48.30
N LEU A 133 15.99 8.22 -47.17
CA LEU A 133 17.38 7.96 -46.96
C LEU A 133 17.66 6.45 -46.95
N ASP A 134 16.78 5.62 -46.45
CA ASP A 134 16.87 4.14 -46.52
C ASP A 134 16.74 3.63 -47.95
N LEU A 135 15.86 4.21 -48.75
CA LEU A 135 15.74 3.91 -50.16
C LEU A 135 17.02 4.28 -50.90
N GLN A 136 17.58 5.47 -50.62
CA GLN A 136 18.84 5.92 -51.22
C GLN A 136 20.03 5.01 -50.90
N VAL A 137 20.13 4.55 -49.64
CA VAL A 137 21.15 3.55 -49.23
C VAL A 137 21.00 2.29 -50.05
N ARG A 138 19.79 1.72 -50.18
CA ARG A 138 19.55 0.52 -50.97
C ARG A 138 19.91 0.68 -52.43
N GLN A 139 19.57 1.81 -53.03
CA GLN A 139 19.92 2.12 -54.42
C GLN A 139 21.44 2.24 -54.63
N LEU A 140 22.14 2.88 -53.69
CA LEU A 140 23.61 2.98 -53.73
C LEU A 140 24.30 1.63 -53.54
N GLU A 141 23.76 0.75 -52.70
CA GLU A 141 24.26 -0.60 -52.50
C GLU A 141 24.11 -1.49 -53.75
N LEU A 142 22.97 -1.35 -54.44
CA LEU A 142 22.77 -2.03 -55.75
C LEU A 142 23.73 -1.47 -56.79
N ALA A 143 23.88 -0.17 -56.93
CA ALA A 143 24.81 0.48 -57.86
C ALA A 143 26.27 0.10 -57.56
N ARG A 144 26.64 0.04 -56.26
CA ARG A 144 27.95 -0.45 -55.84
C ARG A 144 28.20 -1.86 -56.32
N GLY A 145 27.22 -2.79 -56.09
CA GLY A 145 27.35 -4.19 -56.54
C GLY A 145 27.64 -4.26 -58.03
N GLN A 146 26.83 -3.59 -58.86
CA GLN A 146 27.01 -3.58 -60.32
C GLN A 146 28.36 -3.00 -60.75
N SER A 147 28.77 -1.84 -60.18
CA SER A 147 30.02 -1.18 -60.54
C SER A 147 31.27 -1.98 -60.08
N VAL A 148 31.23 -2.53 -58.90
CA VAL A 148 32.32 -3.38 -58.37
C VAL A 148 32.45 -4.69 -59.17
N ASP A 149 31.33 -5.33 -59.57
CA ASP A 149 31.34 -6.52 -60.36
C ASP A 149 31.90 -6.24 -61.77
N ALA A 150 31.55 -5.10 -62.39
CA ALA A 150 32.12 -4.70 -63.65
C ALA A 150 33.66 -4.45 -63.56
N ALA A 151 34.12 -3.78 -62.51
CA ALA A 151 35.53 -3.58 -62.24
C ALA A 151 36.27 -4.88 -61.96
N ARG A 152 35.66 -5.87 -61.26
CA ARG A 152 36.22 -7.21 -61.03
C ARG A 152 36.40 -7.96 -62.36
N GLN A 153 35.39 -7.95 -63.23
CA GLN A 153 35.50 -8.59 -64.54
C GLN A 153 36.64 -8.02 -65.34
N ARG A 154 36.89 -6.72 -65.24
CA ARG A 154 38.05 -6.09 -65.88
C ARG A 154 39.37 -6.58 -65.30
N VAL A 155 39.50 -6.65 -63.98
CA VAL A 155 40.70 -7.22 -63.34
C VAL A 155 40.95 -8.65 -63.80
N VAL A 156 39.88 -9.50 -63.86
CA VAL A 156 40.00 -10.89 -64.36
C VAL A 156 40.49 -10.93 -65.79
N ALA A 157 39.96 -10.06 -66.67
CA ALA A 157 40.37 -10.00 -68.04
C ALA A 157 41.84 -9.55 -68.19
N ASP A 158 42.24 -8.48 -67.49
CA ASP A 158 43.65 -8.04 -67.58
C ASP A 158 44.62 -8.97 -66.87
N LYS A 159 44.20 -9.72 -65.87
CA LYS A 159 44.99 -10.80 -65.26
C LYS A 159 45.28 -11.95 -66.23
N ILE A 160 44.27 -12.43 -66.97
CA ILE A 160 44.42 -13.47 -67.94
C ILE A 160 45.39 -12.98 -69.08
N ALA A 161 45.23 -11.70 -69.48
CA ALA A 161 46.16 -11.13 -70.52
C ALA A 161 47.59 -11.03 -70.00
N ALA A 162 47.79 -10.56 -68.72
CA ALA A 162 49.14 -10.50 -68.13
C ALA A 162 49.77 -11.90 -67.95
N GLU A 163 49.02 -12.93 -67.51
CA GLU A 163 49.49 -14.28 -67.39
C GLU A 163 49.89 -14.88 -68.77
N THR A 164 49.06 -14.64 -69.81
CA THR A 164 49.32 -15.07 -71.16
C THR A 164 50.59 -14.41 -71.73
N ALA A 165 50.75 -13.10 -71.52
CA ALA A 165 51.93 -12.36 -71.96
C ALA A 165 53.22 -12.82 -71.23
N ALA A 166 53.10 -13.13 -69.90
CA ALA A 166 54.22 -13.67 -69.14
C ALA A 166 54.66 -15.04 -69.60
N LEU A 167 53.70 -15.94 -69.93
CA LEU A 167 54.01 -17.26 -70.53
C LEU A 167 54.67 -17.11 -71.90
N ASN A 168 54.18 -16.23 -72.77
CA ASN A 168 54.74 -15.94 -74.04
C ASN A 168 56.18 -15.38 -73.92
N PHE A 169 56.42 -14.47 -73.00
CA PHE A 169 57.76 -13.97 -72.72
C PHE A 169 58.71 -15.05 -72.28
N THR A 170 58.30 -15.97 -71.40
CA THR A 170 59.12 -17.11 -70.91
C THR A 170 59.53 -18.01 -72.11
N ARG A 171 58.56 -18.39 -72.98
CA ARG A 171 58.83 -19.20 -74.18
C ARG A 171 59.77 -18.51 -75.15
N THR A 172 59.53 -17.20 -75.43
CA THR A 172 60.35 -16.44 -76.34
C THR A 172 61.76 -16.25 -75.81
N LYS A 173 61.93 -16.12 -74.47
CA LYS A 173 63.26 -16.11 -73.84
C LYS A 173 64.03 -17.41 -74.03
N GLU A 174 63.38 -18.58 -73.77
CA GLU A 174 63.99 -19.89 -73.97
C GLU A 174 64.41 -20.13 -75.45
N LEU A 175 63.56 -19.70 -76.39
CA LEU A 175 63.89 -19.83 -77.85
C LEU A 175 65.01 -18.86 -78.24
N LYS A 176 65.12 -17.70 -77.65
CA LYS A 176 66.20 -16.73 -77.87
C LYS A 176 67.55 -17.31 -77.40
N ASP A 177 67.49 -17.89 -76.14
CA ASP A 177 68.72 -18.54 -75.60
C ASP A 177 69.19 -19.71 -76.43
N GLY A 178 68.25 -20.37 -77.13
CA GLY A 178 68.53 -21.40 -78.11
C GLY A 178 68.91 -20.86 -79.56
N GLY A 179 68.92 -19.54 -79.75
CA GLY A 179 69.26 -18.88 -81.04
C GLY A 179 68.14 -18.97 -82.10
N LEU A 180 66.91 -19.31 -81.77
CA LEU A 180 65.78 -19.60 -82.67
C LEU A 180 64.85 -18.39 -82.93
N VAL A 181 65.04 -17.25 -82.25
CA VAL A 181 64.14 -16.08 -82.33
C VAL A 181 64.97 -14.81 -82.45
N SER A 182 64.42 -13.78 -83.11
CA SER A 182 65.08 -12.46 -83.29
C SER A 182 65.08 -11.63 -82.01
N VAL A 183 66.07 -10.72 -81.87
CA VAL A 183 66.17 -9.79 -80.79
C VAL A 183 64.91 -8.89 -80.72
N ARG A 184 64.37 -8.51 -81.86
CA ARG A 184 63.15 -7.68 -81.98
C ARG A 184 61.92 -8.43 -81.40
N ASP A 185 61.74 -9.67 -81.68
CA ASP A 185 60.61 -10.48 -81.16
C ASP A 185 60.67 -10.62 -79.63
N TYR A 186 61.88 -10.74 -79.08
CA TYR A 186 62.10 -10.77 -77.64
C TYR A 186 61.78 -9.42 -76.96
N GLU A 187 62.19 -8.26 -77.59
CA GLU A 187 61.88 -6.97 -77.14
C GLU A 187 60.35 -6.67 -77.13
N LEU A 188 59.62 -7.11 -78.16
CA LEU A 188 58.17 -7.09 -78.23
C LEU A 188 57.50 -7.91 -77.14
N ALA A 189 58.05 -9.10 -76.82
CA ALA A 189 57.54 -9.92 -75.71
C ALA A 189 57.74 -9.23 -74.34
N ILE A 190 58.89 -8.58 -74.15
CA ILE A 190 59.08 -7.75 -72.91
C ILE A 190 58.03 -6.61 -72.80
N GLN A 191 57.91 -5.87 -73.93
CA GLN A 191 56.93 -4.71 -73.97
C GLN A 191 55.47 -5.22 -73.67
N SER A 192 55.09 -6.34 -74.30
CA SER A 192 53.74 -6.91 -74.06
C SER A 192 53.53 -7.34 -72.59
N ARG A 193 54.51 -8.05 -71.99
CA ARG A 193 54.49 -8.45 -70.58
C ARG A 193 54.38 -7.26 -69.71
N ASP A 194 55.18 -6.19 -69.86
CA ASP A 194 55.24 -5.03 -69.01
C ASP A 194 54.00 -4.18 -69.17
N SER A 195 53.46 -4.02 -70.39
CA SER A 195 52.23 -3.28 -70.65
C SER A 195 51.02 -4.00 -70.08
N THR A 196 50.89 -5.31 -70.16
CA THR A 196 49.76 -6.04 -69.60
C THR A 196 49.84 -6.10 -68.05
N ALA A 197 51.05 -6.22 -67.49
CA ALA A 197 51.26 -6.15 -66.05
C ALA A 197 50.85 -4.75 -65.48
N ALA A 198 51.24 -3.69 -66.21
CA ALA A 198 50.81 -2.35 -65.83
C ALA A 198 49.27 -2.13 -65.94
N ALA A 199 48.64 -2.71 -66.97
CA ALA A 199 47.18 -2.70 -67.12
C ALA A 199 46.46 -3.43 -65.97
N LEU A 200 46.97 -4.57 -65.52
CA LEU A 200 46.41 -5.28 -64.36
C LEU A 200 46.47 -4.42 -63.06
N VAL A 201 47.64 -3.84 -62.78
CA VAL A 201 47.79 -2.95 -61.63
C VAL A 201 46.84 -1.75 -61.70
N ALA A 202 46.63 -1.16 -62.86
CA ALA A 202 45.69 -0.08 -63.08
C ALA A 202 44.23 -0.53 -62.89
N ALA A 203 43.87 -1.72 -63.31
CA ALA A 203 42.55 -2.31 -63.11
C ALA A 203 42.26 -2.58 -61.60
N GLU A 204 43.24 -3.16 -60.87
CA GLU A 204 43.15 -3.38 -59.44
C GLU A 204 43.02 -2.05 -58.66
N ALA A 205 43.79 -1.04 -59.01
CA ALA A 205 43.67 0.30 -58.42
C ALA A 205 42.28 0.92 -58.68
N THR A 206 41.71 0.70 -59.89
CA THR A 206 40.37 1.16 -60.25
C THR A 206 39.30 0.46 -59.45
N LEU A 207 39.41 -0.86 -59.24
CA LEU A 207 38.51 -1.63 -58.37
C LEU A 207 38.54 -1.05 -56.94
N GLY A 208 39.71 -0.90 -56.33
CA GLY A 208 39.86 -0.37 -54.96
C GLY A 208 39.29 1.05 -54.81
N ARG A 209 39.50 1.90 -55.84
CA ARG A 209 38.92 3.25 -55.85
C ARG A 209 37.41 3.21 -55.91
N THR A 210 36.81 2.39 -56.79
CA THR A 210 35.36 2.24 -56.94
C THR A 210 34.73 1.76 -55.62
N GLU A 211 35.32 0.74 -54.99
CA GLU A 211 34.84 0.22 -53.67
C GLU A 211 34.90 1.33 -52.59
N SER A 212 35.99 2.11 -52.55
CA SER A 212 36.18 3.15 -51.56
C SER A 212 35.18 4.36 -51.74
N GLU A 213 34.97 4.77 -52.99
CA GLU A 213 34.05 5.85 -53.36
C GLU A 213 32.61 5.53 -52.98
N PHE A 214 32.11 4.34 -53.30
CA PHE A 214 30.79 3.91 -52.92
C PHE A 214 30.66 3.73 -51.37
N SER A 215 31.69 3.17 -50.73
CA SER A 215 31.70 3.02 -49.28
C SER A 215 31.61 4.37 -48.56
N ALA A 216 32.34 5.37 -48.99
CA ALA A 216 32.32 6.72 -48.48
C ALA A 216 30.93 7.37 -48.67
N THR A 217 30.36 7.23 -49.90
CA THR A 217 29.04 7.77 -50.23
C THR A 217 27.94 7.14 -49.36
N ILE A 218 27.93 5.82 -49.24
CA ILE A 218 26.97 5.08 -48.40
C ILE A 218 27.13 5.45 -46.94
N ALA A 219 28.35 5.60 -46.42
CA ALA A 219 28.60 6.05 -45.04
C ALA A 219 28.06 7.48 -44.80
N GLY A 220 28.22 8.37 -45.76
CA GLY A 220 27.67 9.74 -45.72
C GLY A 220 26.13 9.75 -45.60
N VAL A 221 25.44 8.93 -46.45
CA VAL A 221 23.96 8.82 -46.38
C VAL A 221 23.50 8.15 -45.07
N ARG A 222 24.22 7.14 -44.60
CA ARG A 222 23.92 6.52 -43.30
C ARG A 222 24.10 7.51 -42.13
N ALA A 223 25.10 8.37 -42.17
CA ALA A 223 25.29 9.41 -41.18
C ALA A 223 24.10 10.40 -41.18
N GLN A 224 23.63 10.80 -42.36
CA GLN A 224 22.43 11.67 -42.47
C GLN A 224 21.19 10.98 -41.94
N ARG A 225 21.00 9.68 -42.18
CA ARG A 225 19.92 8.90 -41.62
C ARG A 225 20.02 8.86 -40.10
N GLY A 226 21.21 8.63 -39.53
CA GLY A 226 21.43 8.67 -38.07
C GLY A 226 21.05 10.03 -37.44
N SER A 227 21.40 11.13 -38.13
CA SER A 227 20.97 12.47 -37.70
C SER A 227 19.43 12.59 -37.71
N ALA A 228 18.78 12.17 -38.81
CA ALA A 228 17.32 12.18 -38.89
C ALA A 228 16.64 11.30 -37.83
N GLN A 229 17.24 10.18 -37.44
CA GLN A 229 16.74 9.35 -36.33
C GLN A 229 16.88 10.06 -34.99
N SER A 230 17.95 10.80 -34.75
CA SER A 230 18.12 11.60 -33.55
C SER A 230 17.10 12.75 -33.47
N ASP A 231 16.81 13.37 -34.63
CA ASP A 231 15.77 14.39 -34.74
C ASP A 231 14.39 13.81 -34.43
N LEU A 232 14.08 12.61 -34.92
CA LEU A 232 12.84 11.90 -34.63
C LEU A 232 12.68 11.65 -33.12
N ALA A 233 13.72 11.11 -32.49
CA ALA A 233 13.71 10.86 -31.06
C ALA A 233 13.54 12.14 -30.21
N SER A 234 14.03 13.28 -30.71
CA SER A 234 13.79 14.59 -30.09
C SER A 234 12.31 15.00 -30.17
N VAL A 235 11.72 14.93 -31.38
CA VAL A 235 10.31 15.27 -31.60
C VAL A 235 9.37 14.34 -30.79
N GLU A 236 9.69 13.06 -30.66
CA GLU A 236 8.92 12.11 -29.88
C GLU A 236 8.94 12.43 -28.37
N ARG A 237 10.09 12.89 -27.86
CA ARG A 237 10.17 13.39 -26.47
C ARG A 237 9.33 14.65 -26.29
N ASP A 238 9.41 15.59 -27.22
CA ASP A 238 8.64 16.83 -27.15
C ASP A 238 7.13 16.56 -27.20
N LEU A 239 6.69 15.60 -28.04
CA LEU A 239 5.30 15.14 -28.06
C LEU A 239 4.88 14.55 -26.71
N GLY A 240 5.73 13.73 -26.08
CA GLY A 240 5.46 13.17 -24.76
C GLY A 240 5.25 14.24 -23.69
N VAL A 241 6.06 15.30 -23.71
CA VAL A 241 5.92 16.44 -22.78
C VAL A 241 4.58 17.16 -22.99
N ILE A 242 4.23 17.46 -24.26
CA ILE A 242 2.97 18.13 -24.58
C ILE A 242 1.76 17.26 -24.23
N ASP A 243 1.81 15.95 -24.47
CA ASP A 243 0.72 15.02 -24.11
C ASP A 243 0.49 14.98 -22.60
N VAL A 244 1.56 15.02 -21.80
CA VAL A 244 1.45 15.14 -20.33
C VAL A 244 0.79 16.47 -19.94
N GLN A 245 1.20 17.58 -20.55
CA GLN A 245 0.60 18.90 -20.26
C GLN A 245 -0.87 18.96 -20.63
N ILE A 246 -1.27 18.41 -21.79
CA ILE A 246 -2.68 18.31 -22.20
C ILE A 246 -3.46 17.47 -21.19
N SER A 247 -2.94 16.30 -20.81
CA SER A 247 -3.59 15.42 -19.84
C SER A 247 -3.75 16.07 -18.46
N GLN A 248 -2.79 16.86 -18.03
CA GLN A 248 -2.89 17.64 -16.80
C GLN A 248 -3.99 18.70 -16.90
N ASN A 249 -4.05 19.42 -18.03
CA ASN A 249 -5.06 20.45 -18.26
C ASN A 249 -6.48 19.89 -18.44
N GLU A 250 -6.64 18.68 -18.99
CA GLU A 250 -7.95 18.03 -19.11
C GLU A 250 -8.53 17.57 -17.75
N ARG A 251 -7.71 17.50 -16.69
CA ARG A 251 -8.13 17.19 -15.31
C ARG A 251 -8.74 18.39 -14.55
N GLN A 252 -9.25 19.38 -15.24
CA GLN A 252 -9.90 20.55 -14.63
C GLN A 252 -11.22 20.20 -13.92
N LEU A 253 -11.85 19.07 -14.25
CA LEU A 253 -13.04 18.57 -13.57
C LEU A 253 -12.63 17.64 -12.43
N VAL A 254 -12.85 18.13 -11.21
CA VAL A 254 -12.64 17.33 -10.01
C VAL A 254 -13.87 16.46 -9.78
N ARG A 255 -13.66 15.16 -9.70
CA ARG A 255 -14.74 14.17 -9.58
C ARG A 255 -14.65 13.43 -8.25
N ALA A 256 -15.81 12.97 -7.76
CA ALA A 256 -15.88 12.12 -6.58
C ALA A 256 -15.15 10.79 -6.84
N PRO A 257 -14.22 10.38 -5.98
CA PRO A 257 -13.50 9.12 -6.14
C PRO A 257 -14.39 7.90 -5.89
N ARG A 258 -15.51 8.09 -5.15
CA ARG A 258 -16.47 7.05 -4.78
C ARG A 258 -17.80 7.63 -4.30
N ASP A 259 -18.79 6.74 -4.13
CA ASP A 259 -20.08 7.08 -3.54
C ASP A 259 -19.92 7.51 -2.07
N GLY A 260 -20.66 8.52 -1.65
CA GLY A 260 -20.59 8.99 -0.27
C GLY A 260 -21.34 10.29 -0.01
N ILE A 261 -21.10 10.87 1.16
CA ILE A 261 -21.65 12.16 1.58
C ILE A 261 -20.51 13.16 1.73
N VAL A 262 -20.69 14.37 1.20
CA VAL A 262 -19.76 15.48 1.38
C VAL A 262 -19.84 15.96 2.83
N LEU A 263 -18.75 15.77 3.59
CA LEU A 263 -18.68 16.15 5.00
C LEU A 263 -18.41 17.64 5.17
N SER A 264 -17.45 18.17 4.44
CA SER A 264 -17.04 19.58 4.49
C SER A 264 -16.52 20.02 3.13
N VAL A 265 -16.82 21.26 2.77
CA VAL A 265 -16.29 21.95 1.60
C VAL A 265 -15.26 22.96 2.08
N GLN A 266 -14.01 22.86 1.58
CA GLN A 266 -12.89 23.70 2.03
C GLN A 266 -12.51 24.76 1.00
N ALA A 267 -12.93 24.57 -0.27
CA ALA A 267 -12.72 25.52 -1.34
C ALA A 267 -14.06 26.18 -1.74
N THR A 268 -14.01 27.44 -2.11
CA THR A 268 -15.16 28.21 -2.60
C THR A 268 -14.91 28.74 -4.00
N ASP A 269 -15.98 29.12 -4.71
CA ASP A 269 -15.89 29.76 -5.99
C ASP A 269 -14.94 30.97 -5.92
N GLY A 270 -14.04 31.09 -6.90
CA GLY A 270 -13.01 32.14 -6.90
C GLY A 270 -11.75 31.83 -6.08
N SER A 271 -11.66 30.72 -5.36
CA SER A 271 -10.44 30.32 -4.67
C SER A 271 -9.38 29.82 -5.65
N TYR A 272 -8.14 30.26 -5.51
CA TYR A 272 -7.00 29.71 -6.25
C TYR A 272 -6.41 28.52 -5.50
N LEU A 273 -6.35 27.36 -6.15
CA LEU A 273 -5.85 26.11 -5.59
C LEU A 273 -4.53 25.72 -6.24
N ARG A 274 -3.67 25.07 -5.46
CA ARG A 274 -2.45 24.40 -5.94
C ARG A 274 -2.71 22.88 -5.97
N PRO A 275 -1.94 22.12 -6.75
CA PRO A 275 -2.01 20.66 -6.68
C PRO A 275 -1.85 20.17 -5.24
N GLY A 276 -2.73 19.25 -4.79
CA GLY A 276 -2.76 18.79 -3.43
C GLY A 276 -3.55 19.68 -2.44
N SER A 277 -4.06 20.85 -2.87
CA SER A 277 -4.95 21.66 -2.00
C SER A 277 -6.28 20.95 -1.81
N PRO A 278 -6.78 20.85 -0.56
CA PRO A 278 -8.04 20.17 -0.28
C PRO A 278 -9.23 20.98 -0.80
N ILE A 279 -10.17 20.29 -1.46
CA ILE A 279 -11.40 20.86 -2.01
C ILE A 279 -12.58 20.52 -1.12
N CYS A 280 -12.76 19.23 -0.83
CA CYS A 280 -13.80 18.74 0.05
C CYS A 280 -13.42 17.40 0.67
N VAL A 281 -14.14 16.99 1.70
CA VAL A 281 -14.02 15.68 2.34
C VAL A 281 -15.27 14.88 2.05
N VAL A 282 -15.09 13.66 1.49
CA VAL A 282 -16.18 12.72 1.22
C VAL A 282 -16.07 11.54 2.17
N ILE A 283 -17.17 11.19 2.82
CA ILE A 283 -17.29 9.99 3.65
C ILE A 283 -18.16 8.98 2.90
N PRO A 284 -17.63 7.79 2.57
CA PRO A 284 -18.43 6.72 2.00
C PRO A 284 -19.55 6.28 2.95
N GLU A 285 -20.72 5.95 2.41
CA GLU A 285 -21.77 5.25 3.15
C GLU A 285 -21.36 3.79 3.27
N THR A 286 -21.17 3.32 4.50
CA THR A 286 -20.81 1.92 4.78
C THR A 286 -21.74 1.33 5.81
N ASP A 287 -22.04 0.05 5.64
CA ASP A 287 -22.72 -0.79 6.64
C ASP A 287 -21.73 -1.54 7.53
N SER A 288 -20.46 -1.61 7.15
CA SER A 288 -19.41 -2.27 7.94
C SER A 288 -18.91 -1.35 9.04
N ARG A 289 -19.46 -1.52 10.25
CA ARG A 289 -19.09 -0.74 11.43
C ARG A 289 -18.29 -1.58 12.37
N TYR A 290 -17.19 -0.98 12.78
CA TYR A 290 -16.31 -1.50 13.81
C TYR A 290 -16.08 -0.41 14.85
N VAL A 291 -15.58 -0.79 16.00
CA VAL A 291 -15.17 0.16 17.04
C VAL A 291 -13.68 -0.02 17.27
N GLU A 292 -12.93 1.05 17.15
CA GLU A 292 -11.57 1.07 17.69
C GLU A 292 -11.62 1.51 19.14
N ILE A 293 -10.99 0.75 20.04
CA ILE A 293 -10.78 1.11 21.43
C ILE A 293 -9.29 1.12 21.74
N TRP A 294 -8.88 2.02 22.61
CA TRP A 294 -7.49 2.14 23.05
C TRP A 294 -7.36 1.59 24.46
N LEU A 295 -6.45 0.65 24.64
CA LEU A 295 -6.19 -0.06 25.89
C LEU A 295 -4.77 0.20 26.35
N GLU A 296 -4.54 0.11 27.67
CA GLU A 296 -3.20 0.19 28.25
C GLU A 296 -2.35 -1.01 27.83
N GLY A 297 -1.04 -0.78 27.61
CA GLY A 297 -0.13 -1.82 27.11
C GLY A 297 0.00 -3.03 28.05
N ASN A 298 -0.16 -2.83 29.34
CA ASN A 298 -0.09 -3.93 30.32
C ASN A 298 -1.21 -4.95 30.18
N ASP A 299 -2.35 -4.55 29.63
CA ASP A 299 -3.54 -5.38 29.50
C ASP A 299 -3.63 -6.07 28.12
N THR A 300 -2.86 -5.61 27.15
CA THR A 300 -2.90 -6.07 25.76
C THR A 300 -2.57 -7.57 25.60
N PRO A 301 -1.58 -8.15 26.31
CA PRO A 301 -1.26 -9.58 26.20
C PRO A 301 -2.38 -10.53 26.63
N LEU A 302 -3.38 -10.00 27.35
CA LEU A 302 -4.51 -10.78 27.86
C LEU A 302 -5.63 -10.95 26.82
N LEU A 303 -5.55 -10.22 25.71
CA LEU A 303 -6.57 -10.17 24.67
C LEU A 303 -6.31 -11.25 23.62
N GLN A 304 -7.35 -11.96 23.28
CA GLN A 304 -7.32 -12.92 22.18
C GLN A 304 -8.02 -12.31 20.97
N PRO A 305 -7.30 -12.02 19.87
CA PRO A 305 -7.94 -11.62 18.62
C PRO A 305 -8.63 -12.82 17.97
N ARG A 306 -9.59 -12.56 17.10
CA ARG A 306 -10.19 -13.60 16.26
C ARG A 306 -9.11 -14.22 15.37
N LEU A 307 -8.98 -15.55 15.40
CA LEU A 307 -8.02 -16.30 14.60
C LEU A 307 -8.76 -17.23 13.64
N THR A 308 -8.40 -17.21 12.39
CA THR A 308 -8.85 -18.19 11.40
C THR A 308 -7.72 -19.18 11.17
N LYS A 309 -7.92 -20.43 11.54
CA LYS A 309 -6.96 -21.50 11.29
C LYS A 309 -6.89 -21.84 9.80
N PRO A 310 -5.80 -22.49 9.33
CA PRO A 310 -5.67 -22.95 7.94
C PRO A 310 -6.76 -23.94 7.51
N ASP A 311 -7.39 -24.63 8.46
CA ASP A 311 -8.51 -25.55 8.26
C ASP A 311 -9.87 -24.86 8.09
N GLY A 312 -9.91 -23.51 8.12
CA GLY A 312 -11.13 -22.71 8.03
C GLY A 312 -11.88 -22.55 9.36
N THR A 313 -11.42 -23.16 10.44
CA THR A 313 -12.03 -23.02 11.77
C THR A 313 -11.76 -21.62 12.32
N VAL A 314 -12.80 -20.90 12.71
CA VAL A 314 -12.69 -19.58 13.33
C VAL A 314 -12.68 -19.72 14.83
N ILE A 315 -11.60 -19.30 15.48
CA ILE A 315 -11.55 -19.15 16.94
C ILE A 315 -12.06 -17.75 17.26
N PRO A 316 -13.13 -17.60 18.06
CA PRO A 316 -13.66 -16.31 18.42
C PRO A 316 -12.65 -15.52 19.25
N GLY A 317 -12.64 -14.20 19.05
CA GLY A 317 -11.85 -13.29 19.86
C GLY A 317 -12.47 -13.02 21.22
N SER A 318 -11.74 -12.29 22.06
CA SER A 318 -12.24 -11.90 23.39
C SER A 318 -13.56 -11.15 23.26
N PRO A 319 -14.60 -11.51 24.03
CA PRO A 319 -15.88 -10.81 23.99
C PRO A 319 -15.76 -9.40 24.60
N VAL A 320 -16.48 -8.46 24.00
CA VAL A 320 -16.47 -7.05 24.41
C VAL A 320 -17.88 -6.57 24.67
N ARG A 321 -18.07 -5.80 25.73
CA ARG A 321 -19.29 -5.00 25.93
C ARG A 321 -19.01 -3.55 25.56
N LEU A 322 -19.83 -2.98 24.71
CA LEU A 322 -19.67 -1.60 24.19
C LEU A 322 -20.84 -0.73 24.63
N GLN A 323 -20.51 0.46 25.06
CA GLN A 323 -21.47 1.53 25.30
C GLN A 323 -21.19 2.65 24.31
N PHE A 324 -22.18 3.03 23.55
CA PHE A 324 -22.10 4.15 22.62
C PHE A 324 -22.56 5.45 23.27
N GLU A 325 -21.92 6.55 22.90
CA GLU A 325 -22.30 7.89 23.33
C GLU A 325 -23.75 8.19 22.91
N GLY A 326 -24.51 8.78 23.82
CA GLY A 326 -25.95 9.09 23.61
C GLY A 326 -26.89 7.90 23.85
N TRP A 327 -26.35 6.70 24.17
CA TRP A 327 -27.17 5.53 24.50
C TRP A 327 -27.19 5.28 26.00
N PRO A 328 -28.39 5.29 26.66
CA PRO A 328 -28.47 5.07 28.10
C PRO A 328 -28.06 3.63 28.45
N ALA A 329 -27.11 3.48 29.35
CA ALA A 329 -26.68 2.20 29.85
C ALA A 329 -26.54 2.19 31.36
N ILE A 330 -26.99 1.11 31.98
CA ILE A 330 -26.80 0.81 33.39
C ILE A 330 -25.76 -0.30 33.50
N GLN A 331 -24.71 -0.05 34.27
CA GLN A 331 -23.59 -0.98 34.41
C GLN A 331 -23.46 -1.46 35.85
N PHE A 332 -23.11 -2.73 36.00
CA PHE A 332 -22.78 -3.36 37.28
C PHE A 332 -21.29 -3.67 37.29
N VAL A 333 -20.54 -3.02 38.15
CA VAL A 333 -19.12 -3.28 38.33
C VAL A 333 -18.93 -4.73 38.78
N GLY A 334 -18.10 -5.49 38.08
CA GLY A 334 -17.86 -6.92 38.34
C GLY A 334 -18.78 -7.89 37.59
N TRP A 335 -19.87 -7.40 37.00
CA TRP A 335 -20.79 -8.19 36.17
C TRP A 335 -21.18 -7.44 34.90
N PRO A 336 -20.23 -7.13 34.01
CA PRO A 336 -20.51 -6.39 32.77
C PRO A 336 -21.50 -7.12 31.85
N SER A 337 -21.63 -8.44 31.99
CA SER A 337 -22.61 -9.26 31.27
C SER A 337 -24.07 -8.96 31.65
N LEU A 338 -24.31 -8.36 32.81
CA LEU A 338 -25.64 -7.94 33.27
C LEU A 338 -25.95 -6.49 32.90
N ALA A 339 -25.04 -5.77 32.26
CA ALA A 339 -25.21 -4.38 31.88
C ALA A 339 -26.34 -4.22 30.85
N ILE A 340 -27.29 -3.35 31.15
CA ILE A 340 -28.42 -3.00 30.27
C ILE A 340 -28.01 -1.82 29.40
N GLY A 341 -28.38 -1.86 28.09
CA GLY A 341 -28.04 -0.78 27.13
C GLY A 341 -26.61 -0.84 26.59
N THR A 342 -25.89 -1.95 26.82
CA THR A 342 -24.61 -2.22 26.19
C THR A 342 -24.77 -3.21 25.04
N PHE A 343 -23.85 -3.17 24.07
CA PHE A 343 -23.90 -3.99 22.86
C PHE A 343 -22.74 -4.97 22.84
N GLY A 344 -22.99 -6.17 22.37
CA GLY A 344 -21.97 -7.22 22.22
C GLY A 344 -21.01 -6.91 21.08
N GLY A 345 -19.74 -7.17 21.31
CA GLY A 345 -18.69 -7.11 20.33
C GLY A 345 -17.66 -8.20 20.52
N GLU A 346 -16.78 -8.37 19.55
CA GLU A 346 -15.70 -9.35 19.55
C GLU A 346 -14.42 -8.70 19.06
N VAL A 347 -13.30 -8.97 19.75
CA VAL A 347 -11.98 -8.51 19.33
C VAL A 347 -11.58 -9.21 18.04
N VAL A 348 -11.39 -8.45 16.97
CA VAL A 348 -10.93 -8.97 15.67
C VAL A 348 -9.44 -8.81 15.51
N PHE A 349 -8.93 -7.64 15.93
CA PHE A 349 -7.56 -7.26 15.67
C PHE A 349 -6.99 -6.43 16.82
N VAL A 350 -5.73 -6.68 17.15
CA VAL A 350 -4.95 -5.91 18.12
C VAL A 350 -3.71 -5.40 17.39
N ASP A 351 -3.43 -4.11 17.45
CA ASP A 351 -2.23 -3.54 16.81
C ASP A 351 -0.95 -4.15 17.42
N ALA A 352 0.02 -4.42 16.56
CA ALA A 352 1.31 -4.97 16.98
C ALA A 352 2.22 -3.93 17.66
N ALA A 353 1.91 -2.65 17.55
CA ALA A 353 2.66 -1.54 18.14
C ALA A 353 1.72 -0.58 18.85
N GLY A 354 2.16 -0.09 19.99
CA GLY A 354 1.45 0.96 20.74
C GLY A 354 1.68 2.35 20.14
N ASP A 355 0.78 3.26 20.47
CA ASP A 355 0.95 4.68 20.17
C ASP A 355 2.04 5.32 21.07
N PRO A 356 2.44 6.58 20.84
CA PRO A 356 3.42 7.27 21.69
C PRO A 356 3.01 7.41 23.16
N SER A 357 1.72 7.23 23.49
CA SER A 357 1.22 7.23 24.89
C SER A 357 1.26 5.85 25.55
N GLY A 358 1.74 4.81 24.84
CA GLY A 358 1.83 3.43 25.34
C GLY A 358 0.51 2.66 25.25
N LYS A 359 -0.50 3.19 24.53
CA LYS A 359 -1.78 2.52 24.33
C LYS A 359 -1.79 1.74 23.03
N PHE A 360 -2.47 0.61 23.03
CA PHE A 360 -2.67 -0.24 21.86
C PHE A 360 -4.08 -0.11 21.34
N ARG A 361 -4.21 0.00 20.04
CA ARG A 361 -5.50 0.03 19.37
C ARG A 361 -6.02 -1.40 19.20
N VAL A 362 -7.26 -1.59 19.62
CA VAL A 362 -7.99 -2.84 19.47
C VAL A 362 -9.24 -2.58 18.64
N VAL A 363 -9.44 -3.39 17.62
CA VAL A 363 -10.59 -3.29 16.72
C VAL A 363 -11.61 -4.35 17.09
N VAL A 364 -12.83 -3.89 17.32
CA VAL A 364 -13.96 -4.70 17.76
C VAL A 364 -15.03 -4.77 16.67
N ALA A 365 -15.41 -5.98 16.27
CA ALA A 365 -16.53 -6.23 15.36
C ALA A 365 -17.85 -6.39 16.14
N PRO A 366 -19.01 -6.13 15.49
CA PRO A 366 -20.30 -6.47 16.07
C PRO A 366 -20.41 -7.99 16.27
N ALA A 367 -20.78 -8.38 17.48
CA ALA A 367 -21.16 -9.76 17.81
C ALA A 367 -22.65 -9.85 18.05
N LYS A 368 -23.23 -10.98 17.70
CA LYS A 368 -24.63 -11.26 18.01
C LYS A 368 -24.78 -11.39 19.52
N ASP A 369 -25.61 -10.55 20.09
CA ASP A 369 -25.91 -10.58 21.52
C ASP A 369 -27.34 -11.05 21.72
N THR A 370 -27.55 -11.95 22.67
CA THR A 370 -28.88 -12.47 23.01
C THR A 370 -29.33 -11.77 24.28
N VAL A 371 -30.28 -10.87 24.16
CA VAL A 371 -30.91 -10.17 25.29
C VAL A 371 -32.32 -10.73 25.48
N VAL A 372 -32.69 -11.01 26.73
CA VAL A 372 -34.06 -11.40 27.04
C VAL A 372 -34.94 -10.17 27.10
N ILE A 373 -35.81 -9.99 26.10
CA ILE A 373 -36.81 -8.92 26.05
C ILE A 373 -38.17 -9.58 26.23
N ASP A 374 -38.95 -9.15 27.20
CA ASP A 374 -40.28 -9.69 27.54
C ASP A 374 -40.29 -11.24 27.72
N GLY A 375 -39.21 -11.77 28.32
CA GLY A 375 -39.07 -13.22 28.57
C GLY A 375 -38.67 -14.06 27.35
N GLN A 376 -38.44 -13.46 26.19
CA GLN A 376 -38.01 -14.12 24.95
C GLN A 376 -36.53 -13.77 24.62
N PRO A 377 -35.69 -14.75 24.29
CA PRO A 377 -34.32 -14.50 23.88
C PRO A 377 -34.32 -13.84 22.48
N THR A 378 -34.05 -12.56 22.41
CA THR A 378 -34.01 -11.77 21.17
C THR A 378 -32.55 -11.45 20.81
N GLN A 379 -32.17 -11.72 19.57
CA GLN A 379 -30.85 -11.30 19.06
C GLN A 379 -30.85 -9.79 18.79
N VAL A 380 -30.01 -9.07 19.52
CA VAL A 380 -29.86 -7.62 19.37
C VAL A 380 -28.52 -7.35 18.69
N GLY A 381 -28.57 -6.67 17.55
CA GLY A 381 -27.39 -6.14 16.86
C GLY A 381 -27.09 -4.71 17.29
N TRP A 382 -25.99 -4.15 16.77
CA TRP A 382 -25.67 -2.73 16.98
C TRP A 382 -26.75 -1.84 16.35
N PRO A 383 -26.96 -0.63 16.91
CA PRO A 383 -27.91 0.33 16.36
C PRO A 383 -27.60 0.68 14.89
N GLY A 384 -28.63 0.97 14.10
CA GLY A 384 -28.52 1.27 12.67
C GLY A 384 -27.77 2.58 12.37
N ASN A 385 -27.49 2.85 11.06
CA ASN A 385 -26.75 4.01 10.52
C ASN A 385 -27.23 5.39 11.03
N ARG A 386 -28.49 5.49 11.38
CA ARG A 386 -29.06 6.72 11.95
C ARG A 386 -28.41 7.09 13.29
N TRP A 387 -28.05 6.08 14.10
CA TRP A 387 -27.58 6.24 15.47
C TRP A 387 -26.06 6.08 15.62
N LEU A 388 -25.48 5.14 14.88
CA LEU A 388 -24.03 4.89 14.90
C LEU A 388 -23.36 5.42 13.64
N ARG A 389 -22.99 6.69 13.67
CA ARG A 389 -22.17 7.31 12.62
C ARG A 389 -20.68 7.10 12.92
N GLN A 390 -19.84 7.11 11.89
CA GLN A 390 -18.39 7.14 12.08
C GLN A 390 -18.01 8.33 12.97
N GLY A 391 -17.13 8.08 13.96
CA GLY A 391 -16.71 9.08 14.92
C GLY A 391 -17.51 9.12 16.24
N VAL A 392 -18.66 8.44 16.35
CA VAL A 392 -19.39 8.30 17.63
C VAL A 392 -18.48 7.64 18.66
N ARG A 393 -18.36 8.24 19.83
CA ARG A 393 -17.52 7.71 20.92
C ARG A 393 -18.11 6.42 21.47
N ALA A 394 -17.22 5.53 21.86
CA ALA A 394 -17.59 4.27 22.49
C ALA A 394 -16.66 3.97 23.68
N ASN A 395 -17.24 3.47 24.76
CA ASN A 395 -16.51 2.86 25.85
C ASN A 395 -16.63 1.33 25.72
N GLY A 396 -15.53 0.63 25.85
CA GLY A 396 -15.48 -0.82 25.72
C GLY A 396 -14.94 -1.48 26.98
N TRP A 397 -15.55 -2.60 27.35
CA TRP A 397 -15.06 -3.51 28.37
C TRP A 397 -14.76 -4.84 27.69
N VAL A 398 -13.48 -5.14 27.52
CA VAL A 398 -13.06 -6.44 27.03
C VAL A 398 -13.12 -7.42 28.19
N LEU A 399 -13.95 -8.44 28.05
CA LEU A 399 -14.18 -9.45 29.10
C LEU A 399 -13.04 -10.48 29.04
N LEU A 400 -12.44 -10.74 30.21
CA LEU A 400 -11.39 -11.73 30.39
C LEU A 400 -11.96 -12.96 31.11
N GLN A 401 -11.17 -13.61 31.94
CA GLN A 401 -11.59 -14.79 32.70
C GLN A 401 -12.45 -14.43 33.91
N GLN A 402 -13.30 -15.37 34.34
CA GLN A 402 -14.00 -15.28 35.61
C GLN A 402 -13.11 -15.83 36.72
N VAL A 403 -12.96 -15.07 37.80
CA VAL A 403 -12.18 -15.39 38.97
C VAL A 403 -13.02 -15.24 40.23
N PRO A 404 -12.73 -15.93 41.35
CA PRO A 404 -13.37 -15.64 42.63
C PRO A 404 -13.09 -14.22 43.10
N LEU A 405 -14.08 -13.58 43.73
CA LEU A 405 -13.98 -12.16 44.11
C LEU A 405 -12.79 -11.86 45.04
N TRP A 406 -12.44 -12.77 45.97
CA TRP A 406 -11.29 -12.62 46.86
C TRP A 406 -9.97 -12.48 46.10
N LYS A 407 -9.81 -13.23 44.99
CA LYS A 407 -8.61 -13.18 44.15
C LYS A 407 -8.49 -11.84 43.44
N GLU A 408 -9.60 -11.27 42.98
CA GLU A 408 -9.64 -9.96 42.35
C GLU A 408 -9.32 -8.85 43.37
N ILE A 409 -9.88 -8.91 44.58
CA ILE A 409 -9.55 -7.96 45.65
C ILE A 409 -8.05 -8.04 45.98
N TRP A 410 -7.51 -9.25 46.15
CA TRP A 410 -6.09 -9.45 46.41
C TRP A 410 -5.21 -8.88 45.31
N ARG A 411 -5.59 -9.14 44.05
CA ARG A 411 -4.90 -8.61 42.85
C ARG A 411 -4.86 -7.07 42.83
N GLN A 412 -5.98 -6.44 43.05
CA GLN A 412 -6.09 -4.97 43.07
C GLN A 412 -5.28 -4.34 44.20
N LEU A 413 -5.30 -4.94 45.39
CA LEU A 413 -4.51 -4.49 46.53
C LEU A 413 -3.00 -4.54 46.27
N ASN A 414 -2.53 -5.48 45.47
CA ASN A 414 -1.12 -5.66 45.15
C ASN A 414 -0.72 -5.04 43.79
N GLY A 415 -1.66 -4.42 43.08
CA GLY A 415 -1.38 -3.80 41.77
C GLY A 415 -0.98 -4.77 40.66
N PHE A 416 -1.31 -6.06 40.78
CA PHE A 416 -0.98 -7.04 39.76
C PHE A 416 -1.90 -6.91 38.54
N PRO A 417 -1.36 -7.19 37.31
CA PRO A 417 -2.20 -7.29 36.11
C PRO A 417 -3.21 -8.44 36.24
N PRO A 418 -4.29 -8.47 35.44
CA PRO A 418 -5.20 -9.61 35.37
C PRO A 418 -4.46 -10.90 35.03
N VAL A 419 -4.92 -12.05 35.57
CA VAL A 419 -4.19 -13.33 35.47
C VAL A 419 -4.35 -13.92 34.08
N VAL A 420 -3.24 -14.20 33.40
CA VAL A 420 -3.19 -15.06 32.22
C VAL A 420 -3.22 -16.51 32.66
N ALA A 421 -4.02 -17.38 32.03
CA ALA A 421 -3.97 -18.82 32.27
C ALA A 421 -2.58 -19.35 31.88
N MET A 422 -1.84 -19.93 32.84
CA MET A 422 -0.47 -20.41 32.63
C MET A 422 -0.36 -21.53 31.58
N ASP A 423 -1.45 -22.16 31.19
CA ASP A 423 -1.46 -23.22 30.18
C ASP A 423 -1.11 -22.76 28.75
N GLU A 424 -1.25 -21.47 28.44
CA GLU A 424 -0.88 -20.94 27.12
C GLU A 424 0.57 -20.48 27.03
N LEU A 425 1.14 -19.94 28.12
CA LEU A 425 2.55 -19.55 28.19
C LEU A 425 3.52 -20.74 28.06
N GLY A 426 3.10 -21.94 28.47
CA GLY A 426 3.91 -23.15 28.35
C GLY A 426 3.99 -23.74 26.93
N LYS A 427 3.09 -23.35 26.02
CA LYS A 427 3.06 -23.82 24.63
C LYS A 427 3.85 -22.96 23.66
N GLU A 428 4.00 -21.67 23.95
CA GLU A 428 4.79 -20.76 23.10
C GLU A 428 6.31 -20.86 23.33
N VAL A 429 6.75 -21.25 24.51
CA VAL A 429 8.19 -21.42 24.85
C VAL A 429 8.77 -22.73 24.29
N ARG A 430 7.94 -23.62 23.72
CA ARG A 430 8.36 -24.92 23.14
C ARG A 430 8.21 -25.02 21.62
N LYS A 431 8.10 -23.93 20.90
CA LYS A 431 8.25 -23.85 19.45
C LYS A 431 9.42 -22.88 19.16
#